data_1b26f0fd3e4e5093a5c269f4a2faee10
#
_entry.id   1b26f0fd3e4e5093a5c269f4a2faee10
#
_cell.length_a   1.000
_cell.length_b   1.000
_cell.length_c   1.000
_cell.angle_alpha   90.00
_cell.angle_beta   90.00
_cell.angle_gamma   90.00
#
_symmetry.space_group_name_H-M   'P 1'
#
loop_
_entity.id
_entity.type
_entity.pdbx_description
1 polymer ?
#
loop_
_entity_poly.entity_id
_entity_poly.type
_entity_poly.pdbx_seq_one_letter_code
_entity_poly.pdbx_strand_id
1 'polypeptide(L)'
;MSKEIISEKDLERTFSEQLNRTKKVWVIKLLSTFVKGLPDRMILCHGGYVGFAEIKTTGKKPTKIQTYIHEKLRALGFKVFVIDDLESRDDAISFFLNNVKEITNVSQRPLSL
;
A
#
# COMPACT_ATOMS: atom_id res chain seq x y z
N MET A 1 7.04 -7.63 -26.10
CA MET A 1 5.66 -8.03 -25.82
C MET A 1 4.91 -6.90 -25.15
N SER A 2 3.70 -6.68 -25.55
CA SER A 2 2.89 -5.66 -24.89
C SER A 2 2.43 -6.15 -23.52
N LYS A 3 2.47 -5.25 -22.55
CA LYS A 3 2.04 -5.50 -21.20
C LYS A 3 0.51 -5.60 -21.15
N GLU A 4 0.01 -6.58 -20.42
CA GLU A 4 -1.43 -6.68 -20.19
C GLU A 4 -1.91 -5.45 -19.41
N ILE A 5 -3.02 -4.86 -19.86
CA ILE A 5 -3.60 -3.70 -19.19
C ILE A 5 -4.54 -4.18 -18.09
N ILE A 6 -4.21 -3.86 -16.84
CA ILE A 6 -5.02 -4.20 -15.68
C ILE A 6 -5.62 -2.92 -15.13
N SER A 7 -6.91 -2.95 -14.82
CA SER A 7 -7.59 -1.77 -14.29
C SER A 7 -7.13 -1.46 -12.88
N GLU A 8 -7.16 -0.18 -12.53
CA GLU A 8 -6.89 0.29 -11.17
C GLU A 8 -7.78 -0.44 -10.16
N LYS A 9 -9.07 -0.60 -10.48
CA LYS A 9 -10.03 -1.28 -9.62
C LYS A 9 -9.63 -2.72 -9.33
N ASP A 10 -9.20 -3.47 -10.34
CA ASP A 10 -8.79 -4.86 -10.16
C ASP A 10 -7.48 -4.98 -9.39
N LEU A 11 -6.52 -4.11 -9.67
CA LEU A 11 -5.25 -4.09 -8.94
C LEU A 11 -5.48 -3.76 -7.47
N GLU A 12 -6.33 -2.77 -7.19
CA GLU A 12 -6.66 -2.35 -5.82
C GLU A 12 -7.35 -3.48 -5.07
N ARG A 13 -8.37 -4.06 -5.68
CA ARG A 13 -9.14 -5.12 -5.04
C ARG A 13 -8.26 -6.31 -4.69
N THR A 14 -7.47 -6.81 -5.63
CA THR A 14 -6.63 -7.99 -5.39
C THR A 14 -5.50 -7.70 -4.41
N PHE A 15 -4.90 -6.53 -4.49
CA PHE A 15 -3.87 -6.10 -3.52
C PHE A 15 -4.42 -6.08 -2.11
N SER A 16 -5.55 -5.39 -1.91
CA SER A 16 -6.15 -5.24 -0.59
C SER A 16 -6.66 -6.57 -0.04
N GLU A 17 -7.34 -7.38 -0.88
CA GLU A 17 -7.85 -8.66 -0.44
C GLU A 17 -6.75 -9.62 0.00
N GLN A 18 -5.68 -9.73 -0.78
CA GLN A 18 -4.59 -10.65 -0.46
C GLN A 18 -3.89 -10.28 0.85
N LEU A 19 -3.71 -8.99 1.11
CA LEU A 19 -3.09 -8.54 2.36
C LEU A 19 -4.05 -8.67 3.55
N ASN A 20 -5.27 -8.20 3.41
CA ASN A 20 -6.24 -8.23 4.51
C ASN A 20 -6.62 -9.67 4.91
N ARG A 21 -6.58 -10.60 3.96
CA ARG A 21 -6.90 -12.02 4.22
C ARG A 21 -5.96 -12.64 5.25
N THR A 22 -4.73 -12.16 5.34
CA THR A 22 -3.75 -12.70 6.30
C THR A 22 -4.10 -12.39 7.76
N LYS A 23 -4.99 -11.42 8.01
CA LYS A 23 -5.33 -10.92 9.33
C LYS A 23 -4.14 -10.27 10.07
N LYS A 24 -3.02 -10.09 9.38
CA LYS A 24 -1.79 -9.49 9.92
C LYS A 24 -1.47 -8.15 9.28
N VAL A 25 -2.25 -7.74 8.28
CA VAL A 25 -2.10 -6.48 7.56
C VAL A 25 -3.48 -5.86 7.37
N TRP A 26 -3.56 -4.56 7.56
CA TRP A 26 -4.77 -3.80 7.31
C TRP A 26 -4.48 -2.74 6.24
N VAL A 27 -5.16 -2.83 5.11
CA VAL A 27 -5.05 -1.87 4.02
C VAL A 27 -6.19 -0.86 4.15
N ILE A 28 -5.84 0.41 4.30
CA ILE A 28 -6.81 1.49 4.50
C ILE A 28 -6.81 2.39 3.28
N LYS A 29 -8.00 2.73 2.81
CA LYS A 29 -8.15 3.70 1.73
C LYS A 29 -7.96 5.11 2.28
N LEU A 30 -7.10 5.90 1.64
CA LEU A 30 -6.89 7.30 1.99
C LEU A 30 -7.62 8.19 0.98
N LEU A 31 -8.19 9.29 1.50
CA LEU A 31 -8.82 10.30 0.66
C LEU A 31 -7.92 11.53 0.62
N SER A 32 -7.70 12.08 -0.58
CA SER A 32 -6.88 13.27 -0.75
C SER A 32 -7.69 14.56 -0.59
N THR A 33 -8.66 14.56 0.32
CA THR A 33 -9.56 15.70 0.53
C THR A 33 -8.83 16.89 1.12
N PHE A 34 -8.00 16.65 2.14
CA PHE A 34 -7.30 17.74 2.83
C PHE A 34 -5.86 17.90 2.36
N VAL A 35 -5.22 16.80 1.97
CA VAL A 35 -3.86 16.82 1.44
C VAL A 35 -3.89 16.22 0.05
N LYS A 36 -3.77 17.09 -0.95
CA LYS A 36 -3.75 16.64 -2.34
C LYS A 36 -2.46 15.86 -2.62
N GLY A 37 -2.60 14.79 -3.39
CA GLY A 37 -1.45 13.97 -3.79
C GLY A 37 -1.12 12.85 -2.83
N LEU A 38 -1.90 12.64 -1.76
CA LEU A 38 -1.71 11.47 -0.89
C LEU A 38 -1.82 10.18 -1.69
N PRO A 39 -1.02 9.15 -1.34
CA PRO A 39 -1.23 7.82 -1.91
C PRO A 39 -2.63 7.29 -1.59
N ASP A 40 -3.13 6.39 -2.44
CA ASP A 40 -4.49 5.85 -2.30
C ASP A 40 -4.67 5.00 -1.05
N ARG A 41 -3.62 4.32 -0.62
CA ARG A 41 -3.71 3.32 0.45
C ARG A 41 -2.62 3.50 1.47
N MET A 42 -2.97 3.30 2.74
CA MET A 42 -2.03 3.14 3.84
C MET A 42 -2.06 1.69 4.26
N ILE A 43 -0.88 1.10 4.47
CA ILE A 43 -0.76 -0.30 4.82
C ILE A 43 -0.17 -0.39 6.22
N LEU A 44 -0.95 -0.99 7.13
CA LEU A 44 -0.56 -1.18 8.52
C LEU A 44 -0.29 -2.65 8.77
N CYS A 45 0.91 -2.98 9.23
CA CYS A 45 1.31 -4.36 9.48
C CYS A 45 1.45 -4.63 10.97
N HIS A 46 1.14 -5.87 11.39
CA HIS A 46 1.47 -6.33 12.74
C HIS A 46 2.93 -6.01 13.04
N GLY A 47 3.20 -5.51 14.23
CA GLY A 47 4.54 -5.08 14.62
C GLY A 47 4.80 -3.61 14.36
N GLY A 48 3.84 -2.89 13.77
CA GLY A 48 3.90 -1.43 13.65
C GLY A 48 4.52 -0.90 12.37
N TYR A 49 4.81 -1.74 11.38
CA TYR A 49 5.32 -1.24 10.11
C TYR A 49 4.19 -0.55 9.34
N VAL A 50 4.49 0.63 8.78
CA VAL A 50 3.55 1.44 8.01
C VAL A 50 4.16 1.79 6.66
N GLY A 51 3.39 1.59 5.59
CA GLY A 51 3.79 2.01 4.25
C GLY A 51 2.59 2.50 3.46
N PHE A 52 2.83 2.81 2.20
CA PHE A 52 1.82 3.43 1.33
C PHE A 52 1.85 2.80 -0.06
N ALA A 53 0.73 2.90 -0.76
CA ALA A 53 0.63 2.47 -2.14
C ALA A 53 -0.25 3.43 -2.94
N GLU A 54 0.22 3.75 -4.13
CA GLU A 54 -0.54 4.48 -5.15
C GLU A 54 -0.93 3.49 -6.23
N ILE A 55 -2.22 3.37 -6.55
CA ILE A 55 -2.72 2.39 -7.50
C ILE A 55 -3.14 3.09 -8.78
N LYS A 56 -2.63 2.61 -9.90
CA LYS A 56 -2.89 3.19 -11.22
C LYS A 56 -3.24 2.09 -12.21
N THR A 57 -4.11 2.38 -13.15
CA THR A 57 -4.31 1.50 -14.30
C THR A 57 -2.99 1.36 -15.04
N THR A 58 -2.71 0.17 -15.56
CA THR A 58 -1.49 -0.09 -16.32
C THR A 58 -1.25 0.98 -17.38
N GLY A 59 -0.05 1.56 -17.36
CA GLY A 59 0.36 2.62 -18.27
C GLY A 59 0.10 4.03 -17.78
N LYS A 60 -0.66 4.19 -16.70
CA LYS A 60 -0.86 5.50 -16.07
C LYS A 60 0.23 5.75 -15.04
N LYS A 61 0.60 7.01 -14.89
CA LYS A 61 1.65 7.41 -13.95
C LYS A 61 1.13 8.40 -12.93
N PRO A 62 1.76 8.48 -11.75
CA PRO A 62 1.39 9.49 -10.77
C PRO A 62 1.51 10.90 -11.34
N THR A 63 0.64 11.79 -10.89
CA THR A 63 0.70 13.21 -11.25
C THR A 63 1.89 13.87 -10.56
N LYS A 64 2.20 15.11 -10.95
CA LYS A 64 3.29 15.87 -10.31
C LYS A 64 3.07 16.03 -8.82
N ILE A 65 1.85 16.37 -8.40
CA ILE A 65 1.56 16.54 -6.97
C ILE A 65 1.66 15.21 -6.22
N GLN A 66 1.21 14.11 -6.82
CA GLN A 66 1.37 12.79 -6.21
C GLN A 66 2.85 12.43 -6.07
N THR A 67 3.64 12.64 -7.11
CA THR A 67 5.09 12.39 -7.06
C THR A 67 5.76 13.20 -5.97
N TYR A 68 5.39 14.49 -5.82
CA TYR A 68 5.92 15.35 -4.77
C TYR A 68 5.62 14.78 -3.38
N ILE A 69 4.39 14.37 -3.15
CA ILE A 69 3.99 13.79 -1.85
C ILE A 69 4.69 12.46 -1.62
N HIS A 70 4.80 11.60 -2.66
CA HIS A 70 5.54 10.34 -2.53
C HIS A 70 6.98 10.57 -2.09
N GLU A 71 7.67 11.54 -2.72
CA GLU A 71 9.04 11.85 -2.35
C GLU A 71 9.15 12.38 -0.92
N LYS A 72 8.18 13.18 -0.49
CA LYS A 72 8.13 13.68 0.88
C LYS A 72 7.99 12.55 1.89
N LEU A 73 7.11 11.59 1.61
CA LEU A 73 6.93 10.41 2.47
C LEU A 73 8.19 9.55 2.49
N ARG A 74 8.83 9.35 1.33
CA ARG A 74 10.07 8.58 1.25
C ARG A 74 11.21 9.26 2.01
N ALA A 75 11.28 10.59 1.96
CA ALA A 75 12.28 11.34 2.71
C ALA A 75 12.12 11.19 4.23
N LEU A 76 10.88 10.94 4.69
CA LEU A 76 10.61 10.64 6.09
C LEU A 76 10.89 9.18 6.46
N GLY A 77 11.25 8.35 5.48
CA GLY A 77 11.59 6.95 5.71
C GLY A 77 10.48 5.97 5.40
N PHE A 78 9.34 6.43 4.90
CA PHE A 78 8.24 5.54 4.56
C PHE A 78 8.41 4.93 3.17
N LYS A 79 7.99 3.68 3.01
CA LYS A 79 7.95 3.03 1.72
C LYS A 79 6.67 3.45 0.98
N VAL A 80 6.80 3.83 -0.28
CA VAL A 80 5.68 4.18 -1.14
C VAL A 80 5.81 3.37 -2.44
N PHE A 81 4.86 2.49 -2.70
CA PHE A 81 4.80 1.72 -3.94
C PHE A 81 3.86 2.39 -4.93
N VAL A 82 4.22 2.34 -6.21
CA VAL A 82 3.30 2.65 -7.30
C VAL A 82 2.94 1.31 -7.93
N ILE A 83 1.67 0.94 -7.89
CA ILE A 83 1.18 -0.34 -8.37
C ILE A 83 0.38 -0.10 -9.64
N ASP A 84 0.91 -0.54 -10.78
CA ASP A 84 0.26 -0.35 -12.08
C ASP A 84 0.26 -1.63 -12.92
N ASP A 85 0.71 -2.75 -12.35
CA ASP A 85 0.69 -4.05 -13.02
C ASP A 85 0.75 -5.17 -11.98
N LEU A 86 0.70 -6.42 -12.48
CA LEU A 86 0.73 -7.58 -11.58
C LEU A 86 2.07 -7.72 -10.87
N GLU A 87 3.18 -7.43 -11.55
CA GLU A 87 4.50 -7.52 -10.96
C GLU A 87 4.68 -6.54 -9.81
N SER A 88 4.36 -5.26 -10.02
CA SER A 88 4.49 -4.26 -8.96
C SER A 88 3.53 -4.54 -7.80
N ARG A 89 2.34 -5.08 -8.09
CA ARG A 89 1.40 -5.51 -7.06
C ARG A 89 2.01 -6.62 -6.21
N ASP A 90 2.55 -7.65 -6.84
CA ASP A 90 3.10 -8.80 -6.14
C ASP A 90 4.36 -8.43 -5.35
N ASP A 91 5.20 -7.54 -5.89
CA ASP A 91 6.36 -7.03 -5.17
C ASP A 91 5.94 -6.29 -3.90
N ALA A 92 4.90 -5.46 -4.00
CA ALA A 92 4.39 -4.73 -2.83
C ALA A 92 3.80 -5.68 -1.79
N ILE A 93 3.02 -6.67 -2.21
CA ILE A 93 2.45 -7.67 -1.30
C ILE A 93 3.56 -8.39 -0.56
N SER A 94 4.57 -8.90 -1.28
CA SER A 94 5.70 -9.60 -0.67
C SER A 94 6.45 -8.71 0.32
N PHE A 95 6.66 -7.45 -0.04
CA PHE A 95 7.34 -6.51 0.83
C PHE A 95 6.61 -6.33 2.16
N PHE A 96 5.31 -6.08 2.11
CA PHE A 96 4.54 -5.84 3.33
C PHE A 96 4.43 -7.10 4.18
N LEU A 97 4.25 -8.28 3.56
CA LEU A 97 4.22 -9.52 4.30
C LEU A 97 5.56 -9.81 4.99
N ASN A 98 6.67 -9.46 4.35
CA ASN A 98 8.01 -9.62 4.93
C ASN A 98 8.29 -8.65 6.08
N ASN A 99 7.46 -7.63 6.23
CA ASN A 99 7.59 -6.64 7.32
C ASN A 99 6.56 -6.82 8.42
N VAL A 100 5.82 -7.93 8.39
CA VAL A 100 4.94 -8.33 9.48
C VAL A 100 5.80 -8.94 10.59
N LYS A 101 5.59 -8.49 11.84
CA LYS A 101 6.30 -9.02 13.01
C LYS A 101 5.28 -9.41 14.06
N GLU A 102 5.58 -10.48 14.79
CA GLU A 102 4.71 -10.91 15.89
C GLU A 102 4.71 -9.86 16.99
N ILE A 103 3.53 -9.66 17.59
CA ILE A 103 3.38 -8.76 18.73
C ILE A 103 3.54 -9.59 19.98
N THR A 104 4.66 -9.40 20.70
CA THR A 104 4.96 -10.15 21.91
C THR A 104 4.61 -9.39 23.17
N ASN A 105 4.49 -8.05 23.09
CA ASN A 105 4.14 -7.22 24.23
C ASN A 105 2.62 -7.26 24.44
N VAL A 106 2.20 -7.76 25.61
CA VAL A 106 0.78 -7.92 25.94
C VAL A 106 0.00 -6.60 25.83
N SER A 107 0.60 -5.49 26.24
CA SER A 107 -0.05 -4.17 26.21
C SER A 107 -0.30 -3.66 24.79
N GLN A 108 0.34 -4.26 23.78
CA GLN A 108 0.21 -3.88 22.38
C GLN A 108 -0.59 -4.89 21.56
N ARG A 109 -1.21 -5.86 22.22
CA ARG A 109 -2.04 -6.82 21.49
C ARG A 109 -3.25 -6.13 20.87
N PRO A 110 -3.63 -6.53 19.63
CA PRO A 110 -4.84 -5.99 19.02
C PRO A 110 -6.06 -6.28 19.89
N LEU A 111 -7.00 -5.36 19.91
CA LEU A 111 -8.27 -5.57 20.58
C LEU A 111 -9.07 -6.61 19.82
N SER A 112 -9.74 -7.48 20.54
CA SER A 112 -10.72 -8.41 19.95
C SER A 112 -11.99 -7.62 19.65
N LEU A 113 -12.38 -7.57 18.41
CA LEU A 113 -13.61 -6.90 17.98
C LEU A 113 -14.68 -7.90 17.62
#